data_9c8d25ad5045d47209e9af92fe7ffe2a
#
_entry.id   9c8d25ad5045d47209e9af92fe7ffe2a
#
_cell.length_a   1.000
_cell.length_b   1.000
_cell.length_c   1.000
_cell.angle_alpha   90.00
_cell.angle_beta   90.00
_cell.angle_gamma   90.00
#
_symmetry.space_group_name_H-M   'P 1'
#
loop_
_entity.id
_entity.type
_entity.pdbx_description
1 polymer ?
#
loop_
_entity_poly.entity_id
_entity_poly.type
_entity_poly.pdbx_seq_one_letter_code
_entity_poly.pdbx_strand_id
1 'polypeptide(L)'
;MRPLMRKSAILFTMLWACTSAFAQRPTNPALLIPQEAPALDYVAVANPLPVPDGVNTGASASVAFDSKGHLFVLSRGAAAITEFDENGKFIRAFGEGLFTRSHGLRIDKDGNLWATDVSAHTVMKLSPKGEVLLTLGTKGKAGEWNEAAGSRLFNEPNDLAFGANGDIFITQGHTPGPGKGDPRVLKFDKNGNFIKSWGGKGTEPGKFDVAHGLAIDAKGLLWVTDRENQRIQIFDQDGKYIREIKYAGLPCALDIGSQYIYMVNGFAGQLLRLDLDGKVLAAVGKPGNGVGEFGEAHFIAVSPKGEIYVADSVNRAVQKFVKK
;
A
#
# COMPACT_ATOMS: atom_id res chain seq x y z
N MET A 1 54.85 10.84 48.33
CA MET A 1 53.40 10.54 48.29
C MET A 1 52.78 11.35 47.15
N ARG A 2 52.39 10.67 46.07
CA ARG A 2 51.68 11.31 44.94
C ARG A 2 50.22 10.85 45.00
N PRO A 3 49.20 11.72 44.82
CA PRO A 3 47.82 11.31 44.87
C PRO A 3 47.38 10.68 43.51
N LEU A 4 46.68 9.53 43.62
CA LEU A 4 46.03 8.87 42.49
C LEU A 4 44.82 9.69 42.03
N MET A 5 44.85 10.16 40.77
CA MET A 5 43.69 10.69 40.09
C MET A 5 42.80 9.54 39.61
N ARG A 6 41.60 9.40 40.16
CA ARG A 6 40.52 8.56 39.63
C ARG A 6 39.93 9.22 38.40
N LYS A 7 40.05 8.59 37.24
CA LYS A 7 39.32 8.95 36.03
C LYS A 7 37.92 8.34 36.10
N SER A 8 36.90 9.17 36.31
CA SER A 8 35.50 8.78 36.17
C SER A 8 35.17 8.70 34.67
N ALA A 9 34.91 7.51 34.16
CA ALA A 9 34.36 7.32 32.82
C ALA A 9 32.85 7.60 32.84
N ILE A 10 32.43 8.68 32.23
CA ILE A 10 31.01 8.97 31.98
C ILE A 10 30.58 8.15 30.78
N LEU A 11 29.78 7.12 31.02
CA LEU A 11 29.17 6.32 29.98
C LEU A 11 27.98 7.08 29.42
N PHE A 12 28.14 7.68 28.23
CA PHE A 12 27.03 8.26 27.46
C PHE A 12 26.25 7.12 26.82
N THR A 13 25.16 6.70 27.44
CA THR A 13 24.14 5.86 26.79
C THR A 13 23.36 6.71 25.79
N MET A 14 23.70 6.61 24.51
CA MET A 14 22.86 7.10 23.43
C MET A 14 21.57 6.27 23.39
N LEU A 15 20.48 6.81 23.95
CA LEU A 15 19.14 6.34 23.64
C LEU A 15 18.86 6.67 22.18
N TRP A 16 18.93 5.68 21.32
CA TRP A 16 18.34 5.77 19.98
C TRP A 16 16.82 5.76 20.17
N ALA A 17 16.22 6.94 20.15
CA ALA A 17 14.78 7.07 19.99
C ALA A 17 14.42 6.61 18.57
N CYS A 18 14.01 5.35 18.43
CA CYS A 18 13.33 4.86 17.24
C CYS A 18 11.98 5.60 17.18
N THR A 19 11.95 6.78 16.56
CA THR A 19 10.69 7.41 16.15
C THR A 19 10.13 6.60 15.00
N SER A 20 9.25 5.66 15.32
CA SER A 20 8.39 5.02 14.32
C SER A 20 7.64 6.14 13.61
N ALA A 21 7.99 6.40 12.34
CA ALA A 21 7.27 7.34 11.50
C ALA A 21 5.87 6.75 11.23
N PHE A 22 4.92 7.10 12.08
CA PHE A 22 3.51 6.86 11.81
C PHE A 22 3.10 7.64 10.57
N ALA A 23 2.14 7.13 9.80
CA ALA A 23 1.50 7.89 8.74
C ALA A 23 1.00 9.22 9.35
N GLN A 24 1.55 10.32 8.89
CA GLN A 24 1.23 11.62 9.46
C GLN A 24 -0.08 12.09 8.85
N ARG A 25 -1.09 12.28 9.69
CA ARG A 25 -2.40 12.79 9.25
C ARG A 25 -2.21 14.11 8.50
N PRO A 26 -2.84 14.29 7.32
CA PRO A 26 -2.73 15.53 6.56
C PRO A 26 -3.17 16.74 7.37
N THR A 27 -2.44 17.84 7.24
CA THR A 27 -2.79 19.12 7.87
C THR A 27 -3.84 19.91 7.07
N ASN A 28 -3.98 19.63 5.77
CA ASN A 28 -5.01 20.22 4.93
C ASN A 28 -6.38 19.58 5.22
N PRO A 29 -7.36 20.30 5.82
CA PRO A 29 -8.64 19.73 6.17
C PRO A 29 -9.48 19.26 4.97
N ALA A 30 -9.25 19.81 3.77
CA ALA A 30 -9.95 19.39 2.56
C ALA A 30 -9.66 17.92 2.21
N LEU A 31 -8.50 17.39 2.56
CA LEU A 31 -8.11 16.00 2.36
C LEU A 31 -8.77 15.01 3.34
N LEU A 32 -9.48 15.52 4.34
CA LEU A 32 -10.16 14.74 5.38
C LEU A 32 -11.68 14.70 5.20
N ILE A 33 -12.19 15.37 4.17
CA ILE A 33 -13.64 15.42 3.88
C ILE A 33 -14.07 14.06 3.32
N PRO A 34 -15.06 13.40 3.95
CA PRO A 34 -15.58 12.15 3.44
C PRO A 34 -16.36 12.37 2.14
N GLN A 35 -16.33 11.36 1.26
CA GLN A 35 -17.17 11.31 0.09
C GLN A 35 -18.63 11.10 0.52
N GLU A 36 -19.53 11.97 0.11
CA GLU A 36 -20.97 11.78 0.32
C GLU A 36 -21.49 10.65 -0.58
N ALA A 37 -22.21 9.70 0.02
CA ALA A 37 -22.81 8.56 -0.68
C ALA A 37 -23.88 7.89 0.20
N PRO A 38 -24.80 7.12 -0.40
CA PRO A 38 -25.69 6.23 0.34
C PRO A 38 -24.91 5.21 1.19
N ALA A 39 -25.55 4.65 2.21
CA ALA A 39 -24.92 3.63 3.05
C ALA A 39 -24.63 2.34 2.25
N LEU A 40 -23.42 1.80 2.38
CA LEU A 40 -23.05 0.50 1.84
C LEU A 40 -23.70 -0.62 2.68
N ASP A 41 -24.23 -1.63 2.01
CA ASP A 41 -24.90 -2.81 2.60
C ASP A 41 -23.93 -3.84 3.18
N TYR A 42 -22.92 -3.36 3.92
CA TYR A 42 -21.91 -4.16 4.60
C TYR A 42 -21.82 -3.78 6.09
N VAL A 43 -21.39 -4.72 6.89
CA VAL A 43 -21.15 -4.54 8.32
C VAL A 43 -19.76 -5.02 8.70
N ALA A 44 -19.08 -4.25 9.57
CA ALA A 44 -17.77 -4.62 10.06
C ALA A 44 -17.85 -5.76 11.08
N VAL A 45 -16.87 -6.66 11.06
CA VAL A 45 -16.71 -7.80 11.97
C VAL A 45 -15.65 -7.49 13.00
N ALA A 46 -15.96 -7.71 14.28
CA ALA A 46 -14.99 -7.53 15.35
C ALA A 46 -13.92 -8.62 15.34
N ASN A 47 -12.66 -8.22 15.55
CA ASN A 47 -11.49 -9.10 15.63
C ASN A 47 -11.43 -10.19 14.53
N PRO A 48 -11.41 -9.81 13.26
CA PRO A 48 -11.58 -10.76 12.15
C PRO A 48 -10.40 -11.71 11.94
N LEU A 49 -9.20 -11.34 12.41
CA LEU A 49 -7.93 -12.03 12.16
C LEU A 49 -7.11 -12.15 13.46
N PRO A 50 -7.50 -13.03 14.39
CA PRO A 50 -6.75 -13.22 15.61
C PRO A 50 -5.38 -13.84 15.32
N VAL A 51 -4.32 -13.27 15.87
CA VAL A 51 -2.95 -13.80 15.82
C VAL A 51 -2.57 -14.38 17.18
N PRO A 52 -1.70 -15.41 17.24
CA PRO A 52 -1.20 -15.95 18.50
C PRO A 52 -0.41 -14.91 19.31
N ASP A 53 -0.38 -15.11 20.62
CA ASP A 53 0.46 -14.30 21.51
C ASP A 53 1.93 -14.34 21.07
N GLY A 54 2.61 -13.19 21.13
CA GLY A 54 4.00 -13.05 20.73
C GLY A 54 4.21 -12.76 19.22
N VAL A 55 3.22 -12.85 18.36
CA VAL A 55 3.31 -12.44 16.97
C VAL A 55 3.16 -10.92 16.85
N ASN A 56 4.27 -10.21 16.67
CA ASN A 56 4.28 -8.75 16.54
C ASN A 56 4.08 -8.32 15.07
N THR A 57 2.85 -8.03 14.70
CA THR A 57 2.50 -7.57 13.35
C THR A 57 2.72 -6.06 13.15
N GLY A 58 2.57 -5.24 14.21
CA GLY A 58 2.62 -3.78 14.07
C GLY A 58 1.44 -3.21 13.27
N ALA A 59 1.66 -2.10 12.57
CA ALA A 59 0.64 -1.46 11.73
C ALA A 59 0.43 -2.25 10.43
N SER A 60 -0.83 -2.49 10.05
CA SER A 60 -1.17 -3.20 8.81
C SER A 60 -1.03 -2.26 7.61
N ALA A 61 -0.13 -2.59 6.68
CA ALA A 61 0.13 -1.78 5.50
C ALA A 61 -0.74 -2.19 4.32
N SER A 62 -0.84 -3.48 4.03
CA SER A 62 -1.56 -3.98 2.85
C SER A 62 -2.13 -5.39 3.09
N VAL A 63 -3.09 -5.77 2.27
CA VAL A 63 -3.75 -7.08 2.27
C VAL A 63 -3.87 -7.60 0.85
N ALA A 64 -3.72 -8.92 0.66
CA ALA A 64 -3.90 -9.58 -0.64
C ALA A 64 -4.37 -11.01 -0.48
N PHE A 65 -5.17 -11.51 -1.42
CA PHE A 65 -5.59 -12.91 -1.49
C PHE A 65 -4.79 -13.68 -2.53
N ASP A 66 -4.45 -14.94 -2.23
CA ASP A 66 -3.99 -15.87 -3.24
C ASP A 66 -5.16 -16.56 -3.96
N SER A 67 -4.86 -17.38 -4.95
CA SER A 67 -5.86 -18.12 -5.74
C SER A 67 -6.62 -19.20 -4.94
N LYS A 68 -6.15 -19.55 -3.73
CA LYS A 68 -6.82 -20.52 -2.82
C LYS A 68 -7.74 -19.80 -1.83
N GLY A 69 -7.73 -18.46 -1.83
CA GLY A 69 -8.48 -17.65 -0.88
C GLY A 69 -7.77 -17.44 0.46
N HIS A 70 -6.48 -17.79 0.57
CA HIS A 70 -5.68 -17.41 1.73
C HIS A 70 -5.41 -15.91 1.72
N LEU A 71 -5.56 -15.28 2.88
CA LEU A 71 -5.29 -13.87 3.07
C LEU A 71 -3.86 -13.68 3.59
N PHE A 72 -3.12 -12.81 2.91
CA PHE A 72 -1.83 -12.32 3.36
C PHE A 72 -1.96 -10.88 3.81
N VAL A 73 -1.42 -10.58 4.99
CA VAL A 73 -1.38 -9.22 5.55
C VAL A 73 0.08 -8.79 5.63
N LEU A 74 0.43 -7.72 4.94
CA LEU A 74 1.72 -7.06 5.06
C LEU A 74 1.65 -6.01 6.16
N SER A 75 2.59 -6.05 7.08
CA SER A 75 2.59 -5.25 8.30
C SER A 75 3.98 -4.65 8.58
N ARG A 76 4.04 -3.68 9.48
CA ARG A 76 5.26 -2.93 9.83
C ARG A 76 5.91 -3.40 11.13
N GLY A 77 5.53 -4.56 11.64
CA GLY A 77 6.14 -5.21 12.81
C GLY A 77 7.22 -6.21 12.43
N ALA A 78 7.76 -6.93 13.43
CA ALA A 78 8.77 -7.97 13.20
C ALA A 78 8.21 -9.12 12.35
N ALA A 79 6.97 -9.55 12.60
CA ALA A 79 6.24 -10.48 11.74
C ALA A 79 5.64 -9.70 10.55
N ALA A 80 6.48 -9.39 9.56
CA ALA A 80 6.13 -8.49 8.49
C ALA A 80 5.01 -9.02 7.58
N ILE A 81 4.89 -10.33 7.40
CA ILE A 81 3.83 -10.97 6.63
C ILE A 81 3.17 -12.04 7.48
N THR A 82 1.84 -11.98 7.59
CA THR A 82 1.02 -13.01 8.20
C THR A 82 0.10 -13.64 7.18
N GLU A 83 -0.08 -14.97 7.25
CA GLU A 83 -0.95 -15.75 6.37
C GLU A 83 -2.10 -16.34 7.18
N PHE A 84 -3.32 -16.23 6.65
CA PHE A 84 -4.55 -16.78 7.18
C PHE A 84 -5.23 -17.64 6.13
N ASP A 85 -5.92 -18.70 6.54
CA ASP A 85 -6.74 -19.50 5.64
C ASP A 85 -8.01 -18.73 5.19
N GLU A 86 -8.80 -19.36 4.32
CA GLU A 86 -10.04 -18.80 3.76
C GLU A 86 -11.16 -18.55 4.80
N ASN A 87 -10.96 -18.98 6.05
CA ASN A 87 -11.85 -18.75 7.19
C ASN A 87 -11.30 -17.73 8.18
N GLY A 88 -10.11 -17.16 7.92
CA GLY A 88 -9.44 -16.20 8.79
C GLY A 88 -8.65 -16.82 9.94
N LYS A 89 -8.39 -18.14 9.91
CA LYS A 89 -7.55 -18.82 10.89
C LYS A 89 -6.08 -18.57 10.56
N PHE A 90 -5.30 -18.16 11.54
CA PHE A 90 -3.85 -17.95 11.43
C PHE A 90 -3.13 -19.24 10.99
N ILE A 91 -2.27 -19.14 9.99
CA ILE A 91 -1.42 -20.23 9.50
C ILE A 91 0.02 -20.01 9.96
N ARG A 92 0.62 -18.88 9.62
CA ARG A 92 2.03 -18.56 9.95
C ARG A 92 2.33 -17.07 9.84
N ALA A 93 3.51 -16.70 10.36
CA ALA A 93 4.10 -15.39 10.19
C ALA A 93 5.55 -15.52 9.72
N PHE A 94 6.01 -14.60 8.87
CA PHE A 94 7.35 -14.63 8.31
C PHE A 94 7.79 -13.23 7.83
N GLY A 95 9.00 -13.15 7.24
CA GLY A 95 9.53 -11.91 6.66
C GLY A 95 10.22 -10.99 7.65
N GLU A 96 10.67 -11.51 8.82
CA GLU A 96 11.44 -10.75 9.80
C GLU A 96 12.72 -10.16 9.17
N GLY A 97 12.96 -8.85 9.41
CA GLY A 97 14.13 -8.12 8.92
C GLY A 97 14.14 -7.81 7.40
N LEU A 98 13.16 -8.28 6.63
CA LEU A 98 13.12 -8.01 5.19
C LEU A 98 12.80 -6.55 4.88
N PHE A 99 11.90 -5.93 5.65
CA PHE A 99 11.37 -4.61 5.36
C PHE A 99 11.85 -3.54 6.34
N THR A 100 11.95 -2.31 5.84
CA THR A 100 12.17 -1.10 6.64
C THR A 100 10.85 -0.37 6.90
N ARG A 101 10.04 -0.15 5.85
CA ARG A 101 8.69 0.38 5.91
C ARG A 101 7.88 -0.20 4.76
N SER A 102 7.36 -1.40 4.96
CA SER A 102 6.50 -2.09 4.01
C SER A 102 5.27 -1.26 3.63
N HIS A 103 4.80 -1.39 2.36
CA HIS A 103 3.70 -0.56 1.87
C HIS A 103 2.64 -1.34 1.08
N GLY A 104 2.86 -1.66 -0.20
CA GLY A 104 1.95 -2.43 -1.03
C GLY A 104 2.26 -3.92 -1.03
N LEU A 105 1.24 -4.76 -1.17
CA LEU A 105 1.34 -6.21 -1.32
C LEU A 105 0.41 -6.66 -2.45
N ARG A 106 0.95 -7.44 -3.39
CA ARG A 106 0.18 -8.11 -4.45
C ARG A 106 0.67 -9.54 -4.61
N ILE A 107 -0.18 -10.41 -5.14
CA ILE A 107 0.17 -11.81 -5.42
C ILE A 107 0.04 -12.03 -6.91
N ASP A 108 1.12 -12.57 -7.55
CA ASP A 108 1.10 -12.86 -8.97
C ASP A 108 0.32 -14.18 -9.27
N LYS A 109 0.09 -14.45 -10.55
CA LYS A 109 -0.64 -15.66 -11.00
C LYS A 109 0.02 -16.98 -10.60
N ASP A 110 1.30 -16.96 -10.26
CA ASP A 110 2.07 -18.11 -9.84
C ASP A 110 2.11 -18.27 -8.30
N GLY A 111 1.40 -17.37 -7.58
CA GLY A 111 1.28 -17.35 -6.13
C GLY A 111 2.47 -16.67 -5.42
N ASN A 112 3.37 -16.00 -6.14
CA ASN A 112 4.45 -15.27 -5.49
C ASN A 112 3.94 -13.94 -4.94
N LEU A 113 4.45 -13.59 -3.76
CA LEU A 113 4.15 -12.33 -3.11
C LEU A 113 5.07 -11.23 -3.62
N TRP A 114 4.51 -10.10 -3.99
CA TRP A 114 5.26 -8.92 -4.38
C TRP A 114 4.98 -7.80 -3.40
N ALA A 115 6.01 -7.27 -2.77
CA ALA A 115 5.90 -6.25 -1.76
C ALA A 115 6.78 -5.05 -2.06
N THR A 116 6.25 -3.85 -1.82
CA THR A 116 6.99 -2.58 -1.91
C THR A 116 7.45 -2.15 -0.53
N ASP A 117 8.60 -1.46 -0.47
CA ASP A 117 9.11 -0.83 0.73
C ASP A 117 9.49 0.62 0.44
N VAL A 118 8.72 1.56 0.97
CA VAL A 118 8.88 2.99 0.69
C VAL A 118 10.17 3.56 1.30
N SER A 119 10.62 3.07 2.45
CA SER A 119 11.84 3.57 3.09
C SER A 119 13.10 2.82 2.68
N ALA A 120 12.96 1.54 2.30
CA ALA A 120 14.07 0.79 1.71
C ALA A 120 14.26 1.11 0.22
N HIS A 121 13.29 1.75 -0.44
CA HIS A 121 13.29 2.06 -1.87
C HIS A 121 13.43 0.81 -2.75
N THR A 122 12.75 -0.27 -2.36
CA THR A 122 12.83 -1.58 -3.03
C THR A 122 11.46 -2.18 -3.29
N VAL A 123 11.41 -3.04 -4.31
CA VAL A 123 10.31 -3.95 -4.57
C VAL A 123 10.84 -5.38 -4.52
N MET A 124 10.23 -6.24 -3.72
CA MET A 124 10.67 -7.62 -3.53
C MET A 124 9.61 -8.60 -4.04
N LYS A 125 10.08 -9.64 -4.74
CA LYS A 125 9.32 -10.84 -5.05
C LYS A 125 9.72 -11.93 -4.08
N LEU A 126 8.74 -12.55 -3.44
CA LEU A 126 8.93 -13.66 -2.51
C LEU A 126 8.21 -14.90 -3.06
N SER A 127 8.79 -16.09 -2.87
CA SER A 127 8.08 -17.33 -3.12
C SER A 127 6.85 -17.47 -2.21
N PRO A 128 5.89 -18.36 -2.51
CA PRO A 128 4.81 -18.67 -1.59
C PRO A 128 5.29 -19.15 -0.21
N LYS A 129 6.54 -19.58 -0.09
CA LYS A 129 7.16 -19.99 1.19
C LYS A 129 7.82 -18.82 1.94
N GLY A 130 7.94 -17.64 1.33
CA GLY A 130 8.57 -16.46 1.91
C GLY A 130 10.05 -16.27 1.56
N GLU A 131 10.62 -17.06 0.63
CA GLU A 131 11.99 -16.91 0.16
C GLU A 131 12.10 -15.75 -0.83
N VAL A 132 13.10 -14.89 -0.71
CA VAL A 132 13.33 -13.78 -1.64
C VAL A 132 13.81 -14.31 -2.99
N LEU A 133 13.02 -14.12 -4.04
CA LEU A 133 13.33 -14.56 -5.40
C LEU A 133 13.94 -13.44 -6.24
N LEU A 134 13.52 -12.18 -6.01
CA LEU A 134 13.99 -11.01 -6.76
C LEU A 134 13.90 -9.77 -5.86
N THR A 135 14.87 -8.88 -5.99
CA THR A 135 14.80 -7.53 -5.44
C THR A 135 15.11 -6.52 -6.54
N LEU A 136 14.18 -5.60 -6.78
CA LEU A 136 14.37 -4.44 -7.63
C LEU A 136 14.71 -3.23 -6.77
N GLY A 137 15.61 -2.36 -7.26
CA GLY A 137 16.13 -1.24 -6.50
C GLY A 137 17.32 -1.63 -5.62
N THR A 138 17.79 -0.67 -4.81
CA THR A 138 18.92 -0.88 -3.86
C THR A 138 18.50 -0.42 -2.48
N LYS A 139 18.52 -1.33 -1.50
CA LYS A 139 18.08 -1.04 -0.12
C LYS A 139 18.74 0.23 0.45
N GLY A 140 17.89 1.16 0.89
CA GLY A 140 18.29 2.43 1.49
C GLY A 140 18.83 3.48 0.51
N LYS A 141 18.72 3.26 -0.81
CA LYS A 141 19.16 4.23 -1.82
C LYS A 141 17.95 4.71 -2.63
N ALA A 142 17.54 5.95 -2.40
CA ALA A 142 16.56 6.64 -3.23
C ALA A 142 17.21 7.19 -4.50
N GLY A 143 16.48 7.17 -5.62
CA GLY A 143 16.95 7.75 -6.86
C GLY A 143 16.00 7.55 -8.02
N GLU A 144 16.46 7.88 -9.21
CA GLU A 144 15.72 7.70 -10.45
C GLU A 144 16.08 6.35 -11.10
N TRP A 145 15.09 5.68 -11.69
CA TRP A 145 15.34 4.57 -12.57
C TRP A 145 15.69 5.09 -13.97
N ASN A 146 16.97 5.00 -14.32
CA ASN A 146 17.49 5.49 -15.59
C ASN A 146 18.63 4.55 -16.06
N GLU A 147 18.28 3.57 -16.88
CA GLU A 147 19.24 2.56 -17.34
C GLU A 147 20.34 3.15 -18.21
N ALA A 148 20.05 4.19 -18.99
CA ALA A 148 21.07 4.86 -19.80
C ALA A 148 22.16 5.51 -18.95
N ALA A 149 21.82 5.94 -17.72
CA ALA A 149 22.76 6.46 -16.72
C ALA A 149 23.28 5.36 -15.78
N GLY A 150 22.92 4.08 -15.98
CA GLY A 150 23.27 2.98 -15.10
C GLY A 150 22.58 3.00 -13.74
N SER A 151 21.54 3.82 -13.56
CA SER A 151 20.78 3.95 -12.31
C SER A 151 19.58 2.99 -12.33
N ARG A 152 19.47 2.13 -11.30
CA ARG A 152 18.34 1.22 -11.08
C ARG A 152 17.78 1.43 -9.69
N LEU A 153 17.30 2.66 -9.43
CA LEU A 153 16.83 3.09 -8.11
C LEU A 153 15.37 3.50 -8.18
N PHE A 154 14.62 3.18 -7.11
CA PHE A 154 13.31 3.74 -6.86
C PHE A 154 13.38 4.95 -5.93
N ASN A 155 12.33 5.75 -5.97
CA ASN A 155 12.08 6.78 -4.98
C ASN A 155 10.72 6.53 -4.31
N GLU A 156 10.73 5.80 -3.20
CA GLU A 156 9.53 5.47 -2.41
C GLU A 156 8.46 4.69 -3.23
N PRO A 157 8.71 3.42 -3.63
CA PRO A 157 7.73 2.62 -4.35
C PRO A 157 6.51 2.30 -3.47
N ASN A 158 5.30 2.55 -4.01
CA ASN A 158 4.04 2.50 -3.26
C ASN A 158 3.28 1.18 -3.46
N ASP A 159 2.92 0.88 -4.70
CA ASP A 159 2.07 -0.25 -5.06
C ASP A 159 2.49 -0.83 -6.40
N LEU A 160 1.93 -1.99 -6.77
CA LEU A 160 2.20 -2.62 -8.05
C LEU A 160 0.96 -3.37 -8.57
N ALA A 161 0.93 -3.60 -9.89
CA ALA A 161 -0.07 -4.44 -10.53
C ALA A 161 0.54 -5.19 -11.72
N PHE A 162 -0.13 -6.26 -12.17
CA PHE A 162 0.34 -7.11 -13.26
C PHE A 162 -0.57 -7.01 -14.47
N GLY A 163 0.02 -6.76 -15.64
CA GLY A 163 -0.65 -6.89 -16.92
C GLY A 163 -0.92 -8.36 -17.28
N ALA A 164 -1.86 -8.60 -18.18
CA ALA A 164 -2.21 -9.97 -18.62
C ALA A 164 -1.02 -10.72 -19.26
N ASN A 165 -0.07 -10.00 -19.87
CA ASN A 165 1.17 -10.53 -20.44
C ASN A 165 2.28 -10.76 -19.41
N GLY A 166 2.02 -10.40 -18.14
CA GLY A 166 2.97 -10.47 -17.03
C GLY A 166 3.82 -9.22 -16.82
N ASP A 167 3.63 -8.16 -17.60
CA ASP A 167 4.28 -6.86 -17.34
C ASP A 167 3.91 -6.37 -15.93
N ILE A 168 4.88 -5.72 -15.28
CA ILE A 168 4.77 -5.23 -13.92
C ILE A 168 4.71 -3.71 -13.97
N PHE A 169 3.69 -3.14 -13.36
CA PHE A 169 3.54 -1.70 -13.20
C PHE A 169 3.74 -1.34 -11.74
N ILE A 170 4.60 -0.37 -11.44
CA ILE A 170 4.95 0.04 -10.07
C ILE A 170 4.73 1.54 -9.96
N THR A 171 3.95 1.96 -8.96
CA THR A 171 3.84 3.38 -8.57
C THR A 171 4.90 3.72 -7.55
N GLN A 172 5.41 4.96 -7.58
CA GLN A 172 6.36 5.50 -6.60
C GLN A 172 6.07 6.96 -6.25
N GLY A 173 6.82 7.53 -5.29
CA GLY A 173 6.74 8.93 -4.86
C GLY A 173 5.74 9.14 -3.74
N HIS A 174 5.95 8.47 -2.59
CA HIS A 174 5.04 8.49 -1.44
C HIS A 174 4.97 9.84 -0.71
N THR A 175 6.06 10.61 -0.71
CA THR A 175 6.15 11.88 0.03
C THR A 175 5.45 13.01 -0.73
N PRO A 176 4.37 13.61 -0.16
CA PRO A 176 3.66 14.72 -0.78
C PRO A 176 4.43 16.03 -0.73
N GLY A 177 4.01 16.99 -1.55
CA GLY A 177 4.47 18.39 -1.50
C GLY A 177 5.46 18.77 -2.59
N PRO A 178 5.64 20.08 -2.84
CA PRO A 178 6.50 20.61 -3.89
C PRO A 178 7.96 20.15 -3.75
N GLY A 179 8.55 19.65 -4.84
CA GLY A 179 9.94 19.22 -4.88
C GLY A 179 10.27 17.97 -4.07
N LYS A 180 9.26 17.27 -3.55
CA LYS A 180 9.41 16.01 -2.81
C LYS A 180 8.82 14.84 -3.57
N GLY A 181 9.37 13.65 -3.29
CA GLY A 181 9.02 12.44 -4.01
C GLY A 181 9.39 12.53 -5.49
N ASP A 182 9.12 11.47 -6.20
CA ASP A 182 9.23 11.40 -7.66
C ASP A 182 8.04 10.57 -8.16
N PRO A 183 6.81 11.14 -8.12
CA PRO A 183 5.60 10.39 -8.37
C PRO A 183 5.49 10.02 -9.84
N ARG A 184 5.53 8.72 -10.10
CA ARG A 184 5.40 8.16 -11.45
C ARG A 184 4.96 6.71 -11.43
N VAL A 185 4.61 6.20 -12.61
CA VAL A 185 4.45 4.78 -12.89
C VAL A 185 5.67 4.29 -13.65
N LEU A 186 6.25 3.16 -13.23
CA LEU A 186 7.32 2.48 -13.93
C LEU A 186 6.78 1.15 -14.48
N LYS A 187 7.09 0.82 -15.71
CA LYS A 187 6.74 -0.43 -16.37
C LYS A 187 7.97 -1.31 -16.53
N PHE A 188 7.85 -2.56 -16.13
CA PHE A 188 8.86 -3.61 -16.29
C PHE A 188 8.24 -4.80 -17.02
N ASP A 189 9.08 -5.61 -17.66
CA ASP A 189 8.64 -6.91 -18.14
C ASP A 189 8.47 -7.92 -16.98
N LYS A 190 7.95 -9.10 -17.28
CA LYS A 190 7.74 -10.19 -16.30
C LYS A 190 9.03 -10.69 -15.61
N ASN A 191 10.20 -10.36 -16.14
CA ASN A 191 11.51 -10.74 -15.60
C ASN A 191 12.13 -9.62 -14.75
N GLY A 192 11.46 -8.45 -14.65
CA GLY A 192 11.96 -7.28 -13.94
C GLY A 192 12.90 -6.39 -14.75
N ASN A 193 12.94 -6.52 -16.07
CA ASN A 193 13.67 -5.60 -16.94
C ASN A 193 12.81 -4.34 -17.16
N PHE A 194 13.42 -3.18 -17.01
CA PHE A 194 12.75 -1.89 -17.19
C PHE A 194 12.37 -1.67 -18.66
N ILE A 195 11.15 -1.17 -18.86
CA ILE A 195 10.66 -0.83 -20.20
C ILE A 195 10.56 0.69 -20.34
N LYS A 196 9.82 1.36 -19.46
CA LYS A 196 9.58 2.81 -19.50
C LYS A 196 9.00 3.34 -18.19
N SER A 197 8.91 4.65 -18.07
CA SER A 197 8.16 5.31 -16.99
C SER A 197 7.45 6.55 -17.51
N TRP A 198 6.41 6.98 -16.78
CA TRP A 198 5.69 8.23 -17.01
C TRP A 198 5.21 8.83 -15.71
N GLY A 199 4.90 10.13 -15.71
CA GLY A 199 4.46 10.83 -14.52
C GLY A 199 5.26 12.09 -14.25
N GLY A 200 5.66 12.26 -13.01
CA GLY A 200 6.32 13.45 -12.45
C GLY A 200 5.34 14.31 -11.66
N LYS A 201 5.88 15.20 -10.85
CA LYS A 201 5.12 16.06 -9.93
C LYS A 201 4.26 17.07 -10.67
N GLY A 202 2.98 17.20 -10.30
CA GLY A 202 2.06 18.20 -10.85
C GLY A 202 0.60 17.83 -10.67
N THR A 203 -0.27 18.70 -11.20
CA THR A 203 -1.72 18.56 -11.19
C THR A 203 -2.32 18.32 -12.59
N GLU A 204 -1.53 18.50 -13.64
CA GLU A 204 -1.95 18.31 -15.01
C GLU A 204 -2.23 16.82 -15.29
N PRO A 205 -2.99 16.48 -16.34
CA PRO A 205 -3.16 15.13 -16.81
C PRO A 205 -1.82 14.40 -17.01
N GLY A 206 -1.68 13.20 -16.43
CA GLY A 206 -0.45 12.41 -16.47
C GLY A 206 0.62 12.80 -15.47
N LYS A 207 0.41 13.85 -14.64
CA LYS A 207 1.24 14.21 -13.48
C LYS A 207 0.57 13.79 -12.19
N PHE A 208 1.33 13.65 -11.12
CA PHE A 208 0.85 13.19 -9.81
C PHE A 208 1.39 14.06 -8.68
N ASP A 209 0.67 14.15 -7.58
CA ASP A 209 1.26 14.54 -6.30
C ASP A 209 1.79 13.30 -5.56
N VAL A 210 0.94 12.30 -5.34
CA VAL A 210 1.33 10.98 -4.82
C VAL A 210 0.64 9.89 -5.62
N ALA A 211 1.37 9.17 -6.48
CA ALA A 211 0.88 7.97 -7.15
C ALA A 211 0.86 6.81 -6.15
N HIS A 212 -0.25 6.68 -5.38
CA HIS A 212 -0.29 5.83 -4.19
C HIS A 212 -0.69 4.38 -4.46
N GLY A 213 -1.85 4.16 -5.04
CA GLY A 213 -2.37 2.82 -5.35
C GLY A 213 -2.48 2.59 -6.86
N LEU A 214 -2.50 1.33 -7.27
CA LEU A 214 -2.58 0.92 -8.66
C LEU A 214 -3.43 -0.34 -8.81
N ALA A 215 -4.34 -0.34 -9.78
CA ALA A 215 -5.07 -1.53 -10.18
C ALA A 215 -5.24 -1.56 -11.71
N ILE A 216 -5.51 -2.75 -12.27
CA ILE A 216 -5.78 -2.93 -13.71
C ILE A 216 -7.18 -3.51 -13.86
N ASP A 217 -8.00 -2.89 -14.69
CA ASP A 217 -9.35 -3.36 -14.98
C ASP A 217 -9.38 -4.48 -16.04
N ALA A 218 -10.56 -5.07 -16.26
CA ALA A 218 -10.75 -6.15 -17.24
C ALA A 218 -10.48 -5.72 -18.71
N LYS A 219 -10.43 -4.41 -18.98
CA LYS A 219 -10.08 -3.85 -20.29
C LYS A 219 -8.56 -3.63 -20.42
N GLY A 220 -7.80 -3.93 -19.36
CA GLY A 220 -6.35 -3.71 -19.31
C GLY A 220 -5.96 -2.26 -19.03
N LEU A 221 -6.87 -1.41 -18.57
CA LEU A 221 -6.57 -0.03 -18.22
C LEU A 221 -6.01 0.08 -16.79
N LEU A 222 -4.99 0.90 -16.63
CA LEU A 222 -4.40 1.20 -15.32
C LEU A 222 -5.18 2.31 -14.64
N TRP A 223 -5.62 2.04 -13.42
CA TRP A 223 -6.27 2.98 -12.51
C TRP A 223 -5.28 3.37 -11.42
N VAL A 224 -4.77 4.60 -11.46
CA VAL A 224 -3.75 5.10 -10.53
C VAL A 224 -4.40 6.10 -9.59
N THR A 225 -4.37 5.82 -8.27
CA THR A 225 -4.82 6.80 -7.28
C THR A 225 -3.77 7.89 -7.12
N ASP A 226 -4.12 9.11 -7.47
CA ASP A 226 -3.32 10.31 -7.28
C ASP A 226 -3.83 11.01 -6.02
N ARG A 227 -3.34 10.47 -4.88
CA ARG A 227 -3.94 10.60 -3.56
C ARG A 227 -4.14 12.05 -3.12
N GLU A 228 -3.10 12.86 -3.12
CA GLU A 228 -3.14 14.25 -2.68
C GLU A 228 -3.80 15.20 -3.71
N ASN A 229 -3.87 14.80 -4.97
CA ASN A 229 -4.66 15.50 -5.99
C ASN A 229 -6.15 15.09 -5.97
N GLN A 230 -6.56 14.23 -5.04
CA GLN A 230 -7.95 13.81 -4.81
C GLN A 230 -8.61 13.25 -6.07
N ARG A 231 -7.88 12.45 -6.85
CA ARG A 231 -8.35 11.87 -8.10
C ARG A 231 -7.79 10.47 -8.36
N ILE A 232 -8.44 9.77 -9.27
CA ILE A 232 -7.89 8.60 -9.95
C ILE A 232 -7.63 9.01 -11.39
N GLN A 233 -6.46 8.70 -11.93
CA GLN A 233 -6.14 8.84 -13.33
C GLN A 233 -6.11 7.47 -14.01
N ILE A 234 -6.65 7.39 -15.20
CA ILE A 234 -6.75 6.15 -15.99
C ILE A 234 -5.88 6.26 -17.22
N PHE A 235 -5.05 5.22 -17.44
CA PHE A 235 -4.08 5.13 -18.53
C PHE A 235 -4.25 3.80 -19.27
N ASP A 236 -3.79 3.74 -20.51
CA ASP A 236 -3.47 2.46 -21.13
C ASP A 236 -2.12 1.91 -20.57
N GLN A 237 -1.77 0.68 -20.96
CA GLN A 237 -0.53 0.05 -20.49
C GLN A 237 0.75 0.62 -21.11
N ASP A 238 0.63 1.57 -22.04
CA ASP A 238 1.73 2.33 -22.61
C ASP A 238 1.89 3.72 -22.00
N GLY A 239 1.06 4.04 -20.99
CA GLY A 239 1.11 5.28 -20.23
C GLY A 239 0.40 6.45 -20.90
N LYS A 240 -0.42 6.20 -21.94
CA LYS A 240 -1.27 7.22 -22.54
C LYS A 240 -2.42 7.53 -21.57
N TYR A 241 -2.52 8.79 -21.17
CA TYR A 241 -3.64 9.30 -20.36
C TYR A 241 -4.96 9.16 -21.12
N ILE A 242 -6.00 8.68 -20.44
CA ILE A 242 -7.34 8.49 -20.99
C ILE A 242 -8.32 9.47 -20.34
N ARG A 243 -8.42 9.44 -19.02
CA ARG A 243 -9.34 10.31 -18.26
C ARG A 243 -8.99 10.33 -16.78
N GLU A 244 -9.62 11.21 -16.04
CA GLU A 244 -9.56 11.25 -14.57
C GLU A 244 -10.96 11.26 -13.94
N ILE A 245 -11.01 10.90 -12.67
CA ILE A 245 -12.20 10.97 -11.82
C ILE A 245 -11.80 11.60 -10.51
N LYS A 246 -12.51 12.65 -10.09
CA LYS A 246 -12.26 13.36 -8.83
C LYS A 246 -13.11 12.82 -7.70
N TYR A 247 -12.54 12.80 -6.50
CA TYR A 247 -13.19 12.35 -5.27
C TYR A 247 -12.95 13.34 -4.14
N ALA A 248 -13.83 13.36 -3.14
CA ALA A 248 -13.51 13.99 -1.87
C ALA A 248 -12.60 13.05 -1.03
N GLY A 249 -11.73 13.62 -0.21
CA GLY A 249 -10.79 12.88 0.64
C GLY A 249 -9.54 12.40 -0.10
N LEU A 250 -9.02 11.25 0.28
CA LEU A 250 -7.75 10.70 -0.18
C LEU A 250 -7.93 9.29 -0.76
N PRO A 251 -8.14 9.13 -2.07
CA PRO A 251 -8.20 7.80 -2.69
C PRO A 251 -6.86 7.09 -2.54
N CYS A 252 -6.78 6.07 -1.66
CA CYS A 252 -5.54 5.37 -1.35
C CYS A 252 -5.32 4.14 -2.24
N ALA A 253 -6.25 3.20 -2.26
CA ALA A 253 -6.11 1.96 -3.02
C ALA A 253 -7.44 1.46 -3.55
N LEU A 254 -7.35 0.57 -4.55
CA LEU A 254 -8.47 -0.01 -5.28
C LEU A 254 -8.37 -1.52 -5.32
N ASP A 255 -9.54 -2.18 -5.30
CA ASP A 255 -9.75 -3.54 -5.75
C ASP A 255 -10.83 -3.54 -6.84
N ILE A 256 -10.49 -3.99 -8.04
CA ILE A 256 -11.37 -3.93 -9.21
C ILE A 256 -11.92 -5.33 -9.50
N GLY A 257 -13.16 -5.55 -9.14
CA GLY A 257 -13.89 -6.78 -9.45
C GLY A 257 -14.65 -6.70 -10.78
N SER A 258 -15.41 -7.77 -11.10
CA SER A 258 -16.19 -7.86 -12.35
C SER A 258 -17.47 -7.01 -12.34
N GLN A 259 -17.99 -6.65 -11.17
CA GLN A 259 -19.24 -5.90 -11.03
C GLN A 259 -19.04 -4.51 -10.42
N TYR A 260 -18.11 -4.38 -9.51
CA TYR A 260 -17.84 -3.16 -8.75
C TYR A 260 -16.35 -2.95 -8.56
N ILE A 261 -15.99 -1.69 -8.34
CA ILE A 261 -14.70 -1.30 -7.80
C ILE A 261 -14.92 -0.97 -6.32
N TYR A 262 -14.04 -1.45 -5.45
CA TYR A 262 -13.97 -1.01 -4.08
C TYR A 262 -12.73 -0.14 -3.90
N MET A 263 -12.91 0.99 -3.20
CA MET A 263 -11.86 1.98 -2.97
C MET A 263 -11.81 2.34 -1.49
N VAL A 264 -10.63 2.50 -0.95
CA VAL A 264 -10.43 3.06 0.39
C VAL A 264 -10.07 4.53 0.30
N ASN A 265 -10.70 5.32 1.16
CA ASN A 265 -10.57 6.77 1.23
C ASN A 265 -9.86 7.14 2.54
N GLY A 266 -8.58 6.95 2.57
CA GLY A 266 -7.56 7.22 3.58
C GLY A 266 -8.03 7.72 4.94
N PHE A 267 -7.60 8.91 5.30
CA PHE A 267 -7.95 9.56 6.58
C PHE A 267 -9.40 10.08 6.67
N ALA A 268 -10.16 10.08 5.55
CA ALA A 268 -11.61 10.22 5.59
C ALA A 268 -12.30 8.97 6.19
N GLY A 269 -11.53 7.87 6.33
CA GLY A 269 -11.95 6.67 7.05
C GLY A 269 -13.09 5.91 6.37
N GLN A 270 -13.11 5.85 5.02
CA GLN A 270 -14.21 5.24 4.30
C GLN A 270 -13.76 4.08 3.40
N LEU A 271 -14.66 3.09 3.30
CA LEU A 271 -14.72 2.11 2.24
C LEU A 271 -15.85 2.53 1.28
N LEU A 272 -15.53 2.72 0.00
CA LEU A 272 -16.44 3.12 -1.06
C LEU A 272 -16.68 1.97 -2.02
N ARG A 273 -17.92 1.82 -2.52
CA ARG A 273 -18.25 0.99 -3.67
C ARG A 273 -18.52 1.90 -4.86
N LEU A 274 -17.86 1.62 -5.97
CA LEU A 274 -17.99 2.34 -7.23
C LEU A 274 -18.54 1.40 -8.31
N ASP A 275 -19.18 1.96 -9.35
CA ASP A 275 -19.40 1.23 -10.58
C ASP A 275 -18.08 1.10 -11.38
N LEU A 276 -18.13 0.38 -12.50
CA LEU A 276 -16.94 0.15 -13.33
C LEU A 276 -16.48 1.39 -14.12
N ASP A 277 -17.25 2.48 -14.08
CA ASP A 277 -16.85 3.79 -14.62
C ASP A 277 -16.28 4.71 -13.53
N GLY A 278 -16.29 4.26 -12.26
CA GLY A 278 -15.73 4.97 -11.11
C GLY A 278 -16.72 5.91 -10.38
N LYS A 279 -18.01 5.87 -10.70
CA LYS A 279 -19.02 6.63 -9.98
C LYS A 279 -19.27 6.00 -8.62
N VAL A 280 -19.30 6.82 -7.57
CA VAL A 280 -19.60 6.37 -6.20
C VAL A 280 -21.06 5.94 -6.09
N LEU A 281 -21.28 4.72 -5.61
CA LEU A 281 -22.60 4.12 -5.39
C LEU A 281 -22.98 4.08 -3.92
N ALA A 282 -22.01 3.80 -3.03
CA ALA A 282 -22.26 3.67 -1.60
C ALA A 282 -20.95 3.79 -0.80
N ALA A 283 -21.08 4.07 0.51
CA ALA A 283 -19.95 4.18 1.43
C ALA A 283 -20.27 3.56 2.79
N VAL A 284 -19.23 3.11 3.50
CA VAL A 284 -19.28 2.71 4.93
C VAL A 284 -17.97 3.08 5.61
N GLY A 285 -18.00 3.25 6.92
CA GLY A 285 -16.86 3.64 7.74
C GLY A 285 -16.81 5.14 8.01
N LYS A 286 -15.99 5.49 8.97
CA LYS A 286 -15.71 6.86 9.40
C LYS A 286 -14.35 6.90 10.12
N PRO A 287 -13.75 8.08 10.34
CA PRO A 287 -12.55 8.21 11.16
C PRO A 287 -12.81 7.74 12.60
N GLY A 288 -11.88 6.97 13.16
CA GLY A 288 -11.92 6.47 14.52
C GLY A 288 -11.06 5.24 14.74
N ASN A 289 -11.26 4.53 15.86
CA ASN A 289 -10.51 3.35 16.26
C ASN A 289 -11.38 2.15 16.66
N GLY A 290 -12.69 2.25 16.48
CA GLY A 290 -13.66 1.19 16.73
C GLY A 290 -13.85 0.25 15.55
N VAL A 291 -14.77 -0.71 15.72
CA VAL A 291 -15.19 -1.63 14.67
C VAL A 291 -15.89 -0.85 13.56
N GLY A 292 -15.39 -0.96 12.32
CA GLY A 292 -15.88 -0.18 11.19
C GLY A 292 -15.41 1.27 11.16
N GLU A 293 -14.45 1.64 12.01
CA GLU A 293 -13.80 2.94 12.01
C GLU A 293 -12.32 2.79 11.59
N PHE A 294 -11.74 3.83 11.01
CA PHE A 294 -10.37 3.80 10.51
C PHE A 294 -9.55 4.98 11.01
N GLY A 295 -8.29 4.70 11.37
CA GLY A 295 -7.27 5.72 11.50
C GLY A 295 -6.80 6.20 10.13
N GLU A 296 -6.45 5.24 9.26
CA GLU A 296 -6.21 5.44 7.82
C GLU A 296 -6.61 4.16 7.08
N ALA A 297 -7.70 4.22 6.30
CA ALA A 297 -8.08 3.14 5.39
C ALA A 297 -7.09 3.09 4.23
N HIS A 298 -6.11 2.15 4.26
CA HIS A 298 -4.89 2.26 3.48
C HIS A 298 -4.87 1.37 2.23
N PHE A 299 -4.98 0.04 2.39
CA PHE A 299 -5.10 -0.90 1.28
C PHE A 299 -6.31 -1.82 1.45
N ILE A 300 -6.75 -2.44 0.36
CA ILE A 300 -7.99 -3.20 0.30
C ILE A 300 -7.79 -4.45 -0.55
N ALA A 301 -8.48 -5.53 -0.16
CA ALA A 301 -8.67 -6.72 -0.98
C ALA A 301 -10.06 -7.31 -0.76
N VAL A 302 -10.67 -7.83 -1.84
CA VAL A 302 -11.96 -8.53 -1.80
C VAL A 302 -11.72 -10.02 -1.92
N SER A 303 -12.27 -10.79 -0.97
CA SER A 303 -12.16 -12.25 -0.99
C SER A 303 -12.99 -12.87 -2.12
N PRO A 304 -12.71 -14.12 -2.53
CA PRO A 304 -13.57 -14.86 -3.45
C PRO A 304 -15.03 -15.00 -2.97
N LYS A 305 -15.28 -14.87 -1.67
CA LYS A 305 -16.61 -14.89 -1.05
C LYS A 305 -17.31 -13.53 -1.07
N GLY A 306 -16.66 -12.47 -1.58
CA GLY A 306 -17.18 -11.10 -1.59
C GLY A 306 -17.03 -10.37 -0.26
N GLU A 307 -16.28 -10.90 0.70
CA GLU A 307 -15.91 -10.21 1.93
C GLU A 307 -14.79 -9.21 1.65
N ILE A 308 -14.82 -8.06 2.30
CA ILE A 308 -13.87 -6.98 2.05
C ILE A 308 -12.94 -6.83 3.24
N TYR A 309 -11.64 -6.81 2.99
CA TYR A 309 -10.62 -6.62 4.01
C TYR A 309 -9.86 -5.32 3.72
N VAL A 310 -9.75 -4.49 4.75
CA VAL A 310 -9.09 -3.17 4.68
C VAL A 310 -7.96 -3.12 5.71
N ALA A 311 -6.74 -2.87 5.24
CA ALA A 311 -5.61 -2.59 6.12
C ALA A 311 -5.72 -1.17 6.69
N ASP A 312 -5.59 -1.04 8.01
CA ASP A 312 -5.53 0.24 8.72
C ASP A 312 -4.10 0.50 9.19
N SER A 313 -3.45 1.47 8.57
CA SER A 313 -2.03 1.75 8.80
C SER A 313 -1.76 2.53 10.09
N VAL A 314 -2.79 3.08 10.72
CA VAL A 314 -2.72 3.86 11.97
C VAL A 314 -3.17 3.03 13.17
N ASN A 315 -4.35 2.41 13.10
CA ASN A 315 -4.90 1.63 14.22
C ASN A 315 -4.30 0.22 14.36
N ARG A 316 -3.35 -0.15 13.49
CA ARG A 316 -2.64 -1.44 13.50
C ARG A 316 -3.57 -2.64 13.37
N ALA A 317 -4.61 -2.52 12.57
CA ALA A 317 -5.65 -3.52 12.42
C ALA A 317 -5.93 -3.84 10.95
N VAL A 318 -6.59 -4.97 10.74
CA VAL A 318 -7.31 -5.25 9.50
C VAL A 318 -8.80 -5.25 9.84
N GLN A 319 -9.58 -4.44 9.14
CA GLN A 319 -11.03 -4.42 9.26
C GLN A 319 -11.64 -5.35 8.21
N LYS A 320 -12.56 -6.22 8.62
CA LYS A 320 -13.31 -7.11 7.73
C LYS A 320 -14.76 -6.62 7.63
N PHE A 321 -15.27 -6.57 6.42
CA PHE A 321 -16.67 -6.24 6.15
C PHE A 321 -17.36 -7.39 5.43
N VAL A 322 -18.55 -7.75 5.89
CA VAL A 322 -19.41 -8.77 5.29
C VAL A 322 -20.73 -8.15 4.86
N LYS A 323 -21.34 -8.69 3.81
CA LYS A 323 -22.64 -8.24 3.34
C LYS A 323 -23.71 -8.49 4.41
N LYS A 324 -24.62 -7.53 4.58
CA LYS A 324 -25.78 -7.65 5.50
C LYS A 324 -26.76 -8.69 5.03
#